data_b8ffd7a2724a541887c5d814ae0f7b74
#
_entry.id   b8ffd7a2724a541887c5d814ae0f7b74
#
_cell.length_a   1.000
_cell.length_b   1.000
_cell.length_c   1.000
_cell.angle_alpha   90.00
_cell.angle_beta   90.00
_cell.angle_gamma   90.00
#
_symmetry.space_group_name_H-M   'P 1'
#
loop_
_entity.id
_entity.type
_entity.pdbx_description
1 polymer ?
#
loop_
_entity_poly.entity_id
_entity_poly.type
_entity_poly.pdbx_seq_one_letter_code
_entity_poly.pdbx_strand_id
1 'polypeptide(L)'
;MLARLAFEIAFWCSGNYEINVLCEEAHRYISSSSGQAFGPARLAIGRIAKEGRKYGASLGVVTQRPSELDPTVLSQCSTMFAMRLANELDKGIIRAAAGVSASSTIAFLSSIADREAIAFGEAIATPMRMKFADISVRAGDRQAHVLVERDADPIDLKRLSAQLRGEATA
;
A
#
# COMPACT_ATOMS: atom_id res chain seq x y z
N MET A 1 -16.07 -3.35 0.34
CA MET A 1 -16.83 -2.11 0.13
C MET A 1 -15.92 -0.88 0.11
N LEU A 2 -15.14 -0.60 1.14
CA LEU A 2 -14.30 0.61 1.25
C LEU A 2 -13.27 0.77 0.10
N ALA A 3 -12.54 -0.27 -0.27
CA ALA A 3 -11.54 -0.18 -1.35
C ALA A 3 -12.18 0.15 -2.71
N ARG A 4 -13.37 -0.40 -3.00
CA ARG A 4 -14.13 -0.04 -4.20
C ARG A 4 -14.58 1.42 -4.15
N LEU A 5 -15.09 1.86 -3.01
CA LEU A 5 -15.51 3.24 -2.82
C LEU A 5 -14.33 4.22 -3.00
N ALA A 6 -13.17 3.91 -2.42
CA ALA A 6 -11.96 4.71 -2.58
C ALA A 6 -11.55 4.85 -4.06
N PHE A 7 -11.61 3.74 -4.83
CA PHE A 7 -11.31 3.78 -6.25
C PHE A 7 -12.33 4.61 -7.04
N GLU A 8 -13.63 4.43 -6.77
CA GLU A 8 -14.69 5.20 -7.45
C GLU A 8 -14.55 6.70 -7.14
N ILE A 9 -14.27 7.07 -5.89
CA ILE A 9 -14.03 8.47 -5.52
C ILE A 9 -12.82 9.02 -6.28
N ALA A 10 -11.68 8.31 -6.32
CA ALA A 10 -10.50 8.73 -7.06
C ALA A 10 -10.80 8.91 -8.56
N PHE A 11 -11.53 7.97 -9.14
CA PHE A 11 -11.93 8.01 -10.56
C PHE A 11 -12.79 9.23 -10.88
N TRP A 12 -13.82 9.50 -10.07
CA TRP A 12 -14.74 10.62 -10.32
C TRP A 12 -14.15 11.99 -9.99
N CYS A 13 -13.24 12.05 -9.03
CA CYS A 13 -12.54 13.30 -8.68
C CYS A 13 -11.41 13.67 -9.64
N SER A 14 -11.05 12.78 -10.59
CA SER A 14 -10.13 13.05 -11.71
C SER A 14 -8.82 13.74 -11.29
N GLY A 15 -8.19 13.27 -10.23
CA GLY A 15 -6.88 13.76 -9.78
C GLY A 15 -6.90 15.04 -8.94
N ASN A 16 -8.07 15.61 -8.63
CA ASN A 16 -8.17 16.74 -7.70
C ASN A 16 -7.83 16.35 -6.25
N TYR A 17 -7.85 15.05 -5.93
CA TYR A 17 -7.51 14.53 -4.62
C TYR A 17 -6.54 13.35 -4.75
N GLU A 18 -5.62 13.26 -3.79
CA GLU A 18 -4.78 12.09 -3.62
C GLU A 18 -5.37 11.19 -2.53
N ILE A 19 -5.63 9.93 -2.88
CA ILE A 19 -6.19 8.94 -1.95
C ILE A 19 -5.15 7.87 -1.70
N ASN A 20 -4.72 7.73 -0.44
CA ASN A 20 -3.82 6.65 -0.03
C ASN A 20 -4.62 5.55 0.66
N VAL A 21 -4.64 4.37 0.08
CA VAL A 21 -5.29 3.18 0.65
C VAL A 21 -4.22 2.33 1.31
N LEU A 22 -4.18 2.32 2.63
CA LEU A 22 -3.26 1.49 3.40
C LEU A 22 -3.95 0.20 3.85
N CYS A 23 -3.42 -0.92 3.41
CA CYS A 23 -3.91 -2.27 3.69
C CYS A 23 -3.00 -2.95 4.71
N GLU A 24 -3.37 -2.95 6.00
CA GLU A 24 -2.66 -3.68 7.06
C GLU A 24 -3.11 -5.14 7.10
N GLU A 25 -2.20 -6.05 7.49
CA GLU A 25 -2.42 -7.50 7.51
C GLU A 25 -3.04 -8.02 6.20
N ALA A 26 -2.53 -7.50 5.10
CA ALA A 26 -3.10 -7.64 3.76
C ALA A 26 -3.27 -9.10 3.32
N HIS A 27 -2.43 -10.03 3.82
CA HIS A 27 -2.55 -11.46 3.56
C HIS A 27 -3.90 -12.05 3.97
N ARG A 28 -4.63 -11.41 4.89
CA ARG A 28 -5.94 -11.89 5.34
C ARG A 28 -7.04 -11.73 4.29
N TYR A 29 -6.94 -10.76 3.40
CA TYR A 29 -8.00 -10.42 2.43
C TYR A 29 -7.51 -10.19 1.00
N ILE A 30 -6.19 -10.14 0.78
CA ILE A 30 -5.57 -10.07 -0.56
C ILE A 30 -4.81 -11.38 -0.85
N SER A 31 -5.19 -12.49 -0.27
CA SER A 31 -4.56 -13.77 -0.51
C SER A 31 -5.06 -14.41 -1.80
N SER A 32 -4.17 -15.09 -2.52
CA SER A 32 -4.53 -15.95 -3.65
C SER A 32 -5.41 -17.12 -3.24
N SER A 33 -5.29 -17.59 -1.99
CA SER A 33 -6.05 -18.71 -1.41
C SER A 33 -7.29 -18.29 -0.65
N SER A 34 -7.52 -16.97 -0.44
CA SER A 34 -8.72 -16.50 0.25
C SER A 34 -9.96 -16.87 -0.56
N GLY A 35 -10.87 -17.62 0.07
CA GLY A 35 -12.10 -18.09 -0.53
C GLY A 35 -12.97 -16.96 -1.09
N GLN A 36 -14.09 -17.31 -1.70
CA GLN A 36 -15.00 -16.37 -2.38
C GLN A 36 -15.43 -15.15 -1.54
N ALA A 37 -15.38 -15.25 -0.21
CA ALA A 37 -15.79 -14.17 0.69
C ALA A 37 -14.99 -12.86 0.51
N PHE A 38 -13.71 -12.94 0.16
CA PHE A 38 -12.85 -11.77 -0.03
C PHE A 38 -12.60 -11.41 -1.50
N GLY A 39 -13.19 -12.16 -2.45
CA GLY A 39 -13.04 -11.92 -3.88
C GLY A 39 -13.28 -10.46 -4.30
N PRO A 40 -14.39 -9.81 -3.88
CA PRO A 40 -14.65 -8.41 -4.22
C PRO A 40 -13.62 -7.43 -3.68
N ALA A 41 -13.08 -7.67 -2.47
CA ALA A 41 -12.04 -6.82 -1.90
C ALA A 41 -10.73 -6.97 -2.67
N ARG A 42 -10.31 -8.19 -2.97
CA ARG A 42 -9.12 -8.50 -3.77
C ARG A 42 -9.17 -7.85 -5.15
N LEU A 43 -10.32 -7.95 -5.83
CA LEU A 43 -10.51 -7.33 -7.15
C LEU A 43 -10.41 -5.81 -7.07
N ALA A 44 -11.05 -5.18 -6.08
CA ALA A 44 -11.01 -3.72 -5.91
C ALA A 44 -9.58 -3.23 -5.60
N ILE A 45 -8.87 -3.90 -4.71
CA ILE A 45 -7.49 -3.56 -4.35
C ILE A 45 -6.55 -3.81 -5.52
N GLY A 46 -6.71 -4.93 -6.24
CA GLY A 46 -5.95 -5.22 -7.46
C GLY A 46 -6.15 -4.16 -8.54
N ARG A 47 -7.35 -3.57 -8.65
CA ARG A 47 -7.64 -2.47 -9.56
C ARG A 47 -6.93 -1.18 -9.11
N ILE A 48 -6.94 -0.85 -7.82
CA ILE A 48 -6.17 0.28 -7.28
C ILE A 48 -4.67 0.10 -7.57
N ALA A 49 -4.13 -1.10 -7.35
CA ALA A 49 -2.73 -1.40 -7.62
C ALA A 49 -2.34 -1.16 -9.09
N LYS A 50 -3.20 -1.56 -10.04
CA LYS A 50 -2.91 -1.47 -11.48
C LYS A 50 -3.19 -0.10 -12.08
N GLU A 51 -4.26 0.56 -11.66
CA GLU A 51 -4.83 1.71 -12.34
C GLU A 51 -4.87 2.97 -11.46
N GLY A 52 -4.75 2.82 -10.15
CA GLY A 52 -4.99 3.89 -9.18
C GLY A 52 -4.15 5.14 -9.44
N ARG A 53 -2.89 4.97 -9.84
CA ARG A 53 -1.98 6.07 -10.13
C ARG A 53 -2.54 7.08 -11.14
N LYS A 54 -3.31 6.62 -12.12
CA LYS A 54 -3.93 7.48 -13.14
C LYS A 54 -4.97 8.43 -12.55
N TYR A 55 -5.54 8.07 -11.41
CA TYR A 55 -6.64 8.77 -10.77
C TYR A 55 -6.26 9.37 -9.42
N GLY A 56 -4.95 9.42 -9.10
CA GLY A 56 -4.48 9.93 -7.83
C GLY A 56 -4.70 8.98 -6.63
N ALA A 57 -4.97 7.68 -6.90
CA ALA A 57 -5.05 6.68 -5.85
C ALA A 57 -3.74 5.90 -5.75
N SER A 58 -3.19 5.79 -4.54
CA SER A 58 -2.03 4.95 -4.24
C SER A 58 -2.38 3.85 -3.24
N LEU A 59 -1.62 2.76 -3.28
CA LEU A 59 -1.82 1.59 -2.45
C LEU A 59 -0.58 1.33 -1.59
N GLY A 60 -0.77 1.27 -0.28
CA GLY A 60 0.21 0.74 0.66
C GLY A 60 -0.23 -0.63 1.16
N VAL A 61 0.66 -1.62 1.09
CA VAL A 61 0.40 -2.98 1.55
C VAL A 61 1.36 -3.32 2.68
N VAL A 62 0.82 -3.67 3.84
CA VAL A 62 1.59 -4.12 5.00
C VAL A 62 1.22 -5.56 5.31
N THR A 63 2.21 -6.43 5.38
CA THR A 63 2.00 -7.85 5.67
C THR A 63 3.20 -8.46 6.39
N GLN A 64 2.94 -9.43 7.24
CA GLN A 64 3.95 -10.30 7.85
C GLN A 64 4.18 -11.59 7.04
N ARG A 65 3.33 -11.84 6.02
CA ARG A 65 3.34 -13.07 5.21
C ARG A 65 3.25 -12.76 3.72
N PRO A 66 4.34 -12.25 3.13
CA PRO A 66 4.34 -11.90 1.71
C PRO A 66 4.07 -13.10 0.78
N SER A 67 4.41 -14.32 1.20
CA SER A 67 4.13 -15.53 0.40
C SER A 67 2.64 -15.87 0.29
N GLU A 68 1.80 -15.35 1.16
CA GLU A 68 0.35 -15.55 1.12
C GLU A 68 -0.38 -14.49 0.28
N LEU A 69 0.31 -13.39 -0.10
CA LEU A 69 -0.29 -12.34 -0.92
C LEU A 69 -0.58 -12.78 -2.35
N ASP A 70 -1.57 -12.16 -2.96
CA ASP A 70 -1.81 -12.29 -4.39
C ASP A 70 -0.59 -11.76 -5.17
N PRO A 71 0.08 -12.59 -5.98
CA PRO A 71 1.27 -12.19 -6.73
C PRO A 71 1.03 -11.00 -7.67
N THR A 72 -0.23 -10.84 -8.14
CA THR A 72 -0.60 -9.72 -9.00
C THR A 72 -0.51 -8.39 -8.25
N VAL A 73 -0.95 -8.33 -7.00
CA VAL A 73 -0.87 -7.12 -6.18
C VAL A 73 0.59 -6.84 -5.81
N LEU A 74 1.32 -7.88 -5.41
CA LEU A 74 2.73 -7.74 -5.03
C LEU A 74 3.59 -7.21 -6.18
N SER A 75 3.37 -7.70 -7.40
CA SER A 75 4.11 -7.27 -8.60
C SER A 75 3.83 -5.82 -9.00
N GLN A 76 2.76 -5.21 -8.52
CA GLN A 76 2.44 -3.80 -8.76
C GLN A 76 3.04 -2.87 -7.68
N CYS A 77 3.61 -3.40 -6.62
CA CYS A 77 4.30 -2.61 -5.61
C CYS A 77 5.65 -2.16 -6.16
N SER A 78 5.74 -0.88 -6.54
CA SER A 78 6.95 -0.30 -7.15
C SER A 78 8.08 -0.06 -6.15
N THR A 79 7.79 0.07 -4.86
CA THR A 79 8.77 0.30 -3.78
C THR A 79 8.45 -0.60 -2.60
N MET A 80 9.47 -1.21 -2.03
CA MET A 80 9.34 -2.15 -0.92
C MET A 80 10.28 -1.82 0.23
N PHE A 81 9.79 -2.02 1.45
CA PHE A 81 10.55 -1.98 2.69
C PHE A 81 10.45 -3.35 3.36
N ALA A 82 11.47 -4.16 3.18
CA ALA A 82 11.52 -5.50 3.76
C ALA A 82 12.20 -5.46 5.13
N MET A 83 11.43 -5.74 6.18
CA MET A 83 11.93 -5.91 7.54
C MET A 83 12.44 -7.35 7.75
N ARG A 84 12.88 -7.70 8.98
CA ARG A 84 13.39 -9.02 9.28
C ARG A 84 12.39 -10.13 8.93
N LEU A 85 12.84 -11.08 8.11
CA LEU A 85 12.08 -12.26 7.71
C LEU A 85 12.88 -13.53 8.05
N ALA A 86 12.24 -14.48 8.73
CA ALA A 86 12.85 -15.76 9.09
C ALA A 86 12.48 -16.87 8.09
N ASN A 87 11.27 -16.82 7.51
CA ASN A 87 10.74 -17.86 6.64
C ASN A 87 11.40 -17.78 5.25
N GLU A 88 11.91 -18.90 4.75
CA GLU A 88 12.56 -18.97 3.43
C GLU A 88 11.60 -18.73 2.26
N LEU A 89 10.33 -19.15 2.38
CA LEU A 89 9.31 -18.88 1.35
C LEU A 89 9.09 -17.37 1.20
N ASP A 90 8.91 -16.67 2.32
CA ASP A 90 8.73 -15.22 2.33
C ASP A 90 9.94 -14.49 1.77
N LYS A 91 11.14 -14.90 2.15
CA LYS A 91 12.40 -14.36 1.59
C LYS A 91 12.51 -14.61 0.08
N GLY A 92 12.10 -15.78 -0.37
CA GLY A 92 12.07 -16.14 -1.79
C GLY A 92 11.19 -15.20 -2.61
N ILE A 93 10.00 -14.88 -2.11
CA ILE A 93 9.06 -13.94 -2.75
C ILE A 93 9.65 -12.53 -2.81
N ILE A 94 10.21 -12.03 -1.70
CA ILE A 94 10.86 -10.72 -1.67
C ILE A 94 12.06 -10.66 -2.60
N ARG A 95 12.87 -11.72 -2.64
CA ARG A 95 14.01 -11.83 -3.56
C ARG A 95 13.58 -11.79 -5.02
N ALA A 96 12.50 -12.50 -5.36
CA ALA A 96 11.95 -12.49 -6.71
C ALA A 96 11.43 -11.11 -7.11
N ALA A 97 10.76 -10.40 -6.19
CA ALA A 97 10.25 -9.06 -6.42
C ALA A 97 11.35 -8.00 -6.56
N ALA A 98 12.46 -8.16 -5.84
CA ALA A 98 13.57 -7.20 -5.83
C ALA A 98 14.50 -7.30 -7.04
N GLY A 99 14.45 -8.40 -7.78
CA GLY A 99 15.32 -8.63 -8.93
C GLY A 99 16.78 -8.87 -8.57
N VAL A 100 17.63 -8.90 -9.59
CA VAL A 100 19.05 -9.26 -9.45
C VAL A 100 19.85 -8.21 -8.68
N SER A 101 19.52 -6.93 -8.85
CA SER A 101 20.26 -5.79 -8.26
C SER A 101 20.21 -5.75 -6.74
N ALA A 102 19.17 -6.31 -6.12
CA ALA A 102 18.99 -6.30 -4.67
C ALA A 102 19.26 -7.65 -4.01
N SER A 103 19.57 -8.69 -4.76
CA SER A 103 19.68 -10.07 -4.26
C SER A 103 20.72 -10.23 -3.15
N SER A 104 21.89 -9.59 -3.27
CA SER A 104 22.95 -9.60 -2.25
C SER A 104 22.51 -8.91 -0.95
N THR A 105 21.80 -7.79 -1.05
CA THR A 105 21.31 -7.03 0.10
C THR A 105 20.20 -7.80 0.82
N ILE A 106 19.33 -8.46 0.07
CA ILE A 106 18.21 -9.26 0.62
C ILE A 106 18.70 -10.50 1.37
N ALA A 107 19.88 -11.02 1.07
CA ALA A 107 20.47 -12.13 1.83
C ALA A 107 20.60 -11.81 3.33
N PHE A 108 20.70 -10.54 3.70
CA PHE A 108 20.80 -10.08 5.10
C PHE A 108 19.46 -9.93 5.82
N LEU A 109 18.31 -10.19 5.18
CA LEU A 109 16.97 -10.02 5.80
C LEU A 109 16.80 -10.78 7.11
N SER A 110 17.50 -11.91 7.30
CA SER A 110 17.40 -12.68 8.55
C SER A 110 18.16 -12.05 9.72
N SER A 111 19.14 -11.20 9.43
CA SER A 111 20.10 -10.66 10.41
C SER A 111 19.91 -9.16 10.68
N ILE A 112 18.94 -8.51 10.05
CA ILE A 112 18.67 -7.09 10.34
C ILE A 112 18.03 -6.92 11.71
N ALA A 113 18.36 -5.82 12.36
CA ALA A 113 17.90 -5.52 13.71
C ALA A 113 16.46 -5.01 13.72
N ASP A 114 15.90 -4.88 14.92
CA ASP A 114 14.57 -4.27 15.08
C ASP A 114 14.57 -2.83 14.59
N ARG A 115 13.47 -2.43 13.97
CA ARG A 115 13.30 -1.12 13.35
C ARG A 115 14.21 -0.87 12.14
N GLU A 116 14.85 -1.87 11.61
CA GLU A 116 15.60 -1.78 10.37
C GLU A 116 14.85 -2.45 9.22
N ALA A 117 15.06 -1.94 8.02
CA ALA A 117 14.53 -2.48 6.79
C ALA A 117 15.55 -2.39 5.65
N ILE A 118 15.38 -3.24 4.67
CA ILE A 118 16.02 -3.09 3.36
C ILE A 118 14.99 -2.43 2.46
N ALA A 119 15.30 -1.26 1.95
CA ALA A 119 14.49 -0.51 1.01
C ALA A 119 15.00 -0.69 -0.41
N PHE A 120 14.09 -0.95 -1.36
CA PHE A 120 14.40 -1.11 -2.77
C PHE A 120 13.19 -0.82 -3.65
N GLY A 121 13.39 -0.62 -4.94
CA GLY A 121 12.34 -0.31 -5.92
C GLY A 121 12.48 1.07 -6.53
N GLU A 122 11.46 1.52 -7.26
CA GLU A 122 11.53 2.72 -8.11
C GLU A 122 11.82 4.02 -7.34
N ALA A 123 11.33 4.15 -6.10
CA ALA A 123 11.60 5.35 -5.29
C ALA A 123 12.98 5.33 -4.62
N ILE A 124 13.74 4.27 -4.74
CA ILE A 124 15.02 4.06 -4.08
C ILE A 124 16.11 3.90 -5.14
N ALA A 125 17.05 4.86 -5.20
CA ALA A 125 18.09 4.88 -6.24
C ALA A 125 18.96 3.61 -6.25
N THR A 126 19.26 3.07 -5.05
CA THR A 126 19.98 1.80 -4.88
C THR A 126 19.42 1.06 -3.67
N PRO A 127 19.32 -0.28 -3.69
CA PRO A 127 18.91 -1.03 -2.52
C PRO A 127 19.77 -0.69 -1.31
N MET A 128 19.12 -0.30 -0.20
CA MET A 128 19.83 0.20 0.98
C MET A 128 19.20 -0.32 2.27
N ARG A 129 20.05 -0.50 3.29
CA ARG A 129 19.60 -0.73 4.66
C ARG A 129 19.30 0.62 5.32
N MET A 130 18.17 0.71 5.97
CA MET A 130 17.74 1.90 6.69
C MET A 130 17.19 1.54 8.07
N LYS A 131 17.18 2.52 8.97
CA LYS A 131 16.64 2.38 10.30
C LYS A 131 15.53 3.39 10.53
N PHE A 132 14.37 2.92 10.97
CA PHE A 132 13.26 3.78 11.35
C PHE A 132 13.55 4.47 12.70
N ALA A 133 13.11 5.71 12.81
CA ALA A 133 13.21 6.46 14.07
C ALA A 133 12.42 5.77 15.19
N ASP A 134 12.83 6.02 16.43
CA ASP A 134 12.10 5.54 17.59
C ASP A 134 10.84 6.39 17.81
N ILE A 135 9.67 5.77 17.71
CA ILE A 135 8.38 6.44 17.93
C ILE A 135 7.92 6.36 19.38
N SER A 136 8.59 5.57 20.24
CA SER A 136 8.24 5.43 21.67
C SER A 136 8.32 6.77 22.41
N VAL A 137 9.21 7.68 21.99
CA VAL A 137 9.36 9.03 22.55
C VAL A 137 8.17 9.93 22.23
N ARG A 138 7.40 9.65 21.16
CA ARG A 138 6.25 10.45 20.72
C ARG A 138 4.91 9.96 21.25
N ALA A 139 4.87 8.84 21.94
CA ALA A 139 3.63 8.29 22.50
C ALA A 139 3.00 9.16 23.59
N GLY A 140 3.73 10.14 24.15
CA GLY A 140 3.22 11.16 25.08
C GLY A 140 2.52 12.33 24.38
N ASP A 141 2.76 12.54 23.10
CA ASP A 141 2.22 13.67 22.34
C ASP A 141 1.14 13.15 21.36
N ARG A 142 0.08 12.56 21.92
CA ARG A 142 -1.09 12.09 21.16
C ARG A 142 -2.01 13.23 20.74
N GLN A 143 -1.47 14.31 20.22
CA GLN A 143 -2.24 15.13 19.30
C GLN A 143 -2.09 14.47 17.93
N ALA A 144 -3.18 13.87 17.45
CA ALA A 144 -3.27 13.47 16.07
C ALA A 144 -2.95 14.70 15.22
N HIS A 145 -1.71 14.79 14.73
CA HIS A 145 -1.42 15.70 13.66
C HIS A 145 -2.20 15.18 12.45
N VAL A 146 -3.38 15.75 12.25
CA VAL A 146 -4.05 15.68 10.97
C VAL A 146 -3.06 16.27 9.97
N LEU A 147 -2.50 15.38 9.15
CA LEU A 147 -1.51 15.74 8.17
C LEU A 147 -2.17 16.61 7.11
N VAL A 148 -1.65 17.84 7.05
CA VAL A 148 -1.61 18.68 5.87
C VAL A 148 -2.97 19.11 5.35
N GLU A 149 -3.40 20.27 5.81
CA GLU A 149 -4.10 21.20 4.93
C GLU A 149 -3.21 21.46 3.70
N ARG A 150 -3.42 20.69 2.64
CA ARG A 150 -3.23 21.24 1.31
C ARG A 150 -4.41 22.18 1.10
N ASP A 151 -4.16 23.34 0.48
CA ASP A 151 -5.17 24.27 -0.02
C ASP A 151 -6.02 23.58 -1.12
N ALA A 152 -6.72 22.52 -0.76
CA ALA A 152 -7.69 21.87 -1.61
C ALA A 152 -9.07 22.35 -1.15
N ASP A 153 -9.85 22.83 -2.09
CA ASP A 153 -11.25 23.16 -1.84
C ASP A 153 -11.94 21.99 -1.10
N PRO A 154 -12.74 22.28 -0.07
CA PRO A 154 -13.42 21.26 0.68
C PRO A 154 -14.22 20.35 -0.23
N ILE A 155 -14.12 19.03 -0.01
CA ILE A 155 -14.86 18.05 -0.79
C ILE A 155 -16.36 18.33 -0.65
N ASP A 156 -17.01 18.73 -1.74
CA ASP A 156 -18.47 18.83 -1.75
C ASP A 156 -19.07 17.41 -1.76
N LEU A 157 -19.32 16.90 -0.56
CA LEU A 157 -19.91 15.57 -0.36
C LEU A 157 -21.30 15.44 -0.99
N LYS A 158 -22.04 16.54 -1.14
CA LYS A 158 -23.38 16.52 -1.77
C LYS A 158 -23.24 16.31 -3.27
N ARG A 159 -22.34 17.06 -3.91
CA ARG A 159 -22.03 16.91 -5.33
C ARG A 159 -21.50 15.53 -5.65
N LEU A 160 -20.56 15.05 -4.82
CA LEU A 160 -19.99 13.71 -4.97
C LEU A 160 -21.05 12.61 -4.81
N SER A 161 -21.94 12.74 -3.81
CA SER A 161 -23.01 11.77 -3.58
C SER A 161 -24.04 11.75 -4.70
N ALA A 162 -24.37 12.90 -5.31
CA ALA A 162 -25.25 13.01 -6.46
C ALA A 162 -24.62 12.31 -7.69
N GLN A 163 -23.34 12.56 -7.96
CA GLN A 163 -22.63 11.88 -9.04
C GLN A 163 -22.57 10.36 -8.86
N LEU A 164 -22.32 9.87 -7.63
CA LEU A 164 -22.30 8.44 -7.32
C LEU A 164 -23.67 7.78 -7.47
N ARG A 165 -24.77 8.54 -7.34
CA ARG A 165 -26.13 8.05 -7.56
C ARG A 165 -26.58 8.16 -9.01
N GLY A 166 -25.79 8.75 -9.90
CA GLY A 166 -26.17 8.99 -11.29
C GLY A 166 -27.19 10.13 -11.46
N GLU A 167 -27.35 11.00 -10.46
CA GLU A 167 -28.20 12.17 -10.50
C GLU A 167 -27.46 13.25 -11.29
N ALA A 168 -28.04 13.72 -12.39
CA ALA A 168 -27.45 14.80 -13.17
C ALA A 168 -27.40 16.08 -12.33
N THR A 169 -26.19 16.61 -12.11
CA THR A 169 -26.03 17.94 -11.55
C THR A 169 -26.42 18.96 -12.62
N ALA A 170 -27.57 19.63 -12.41
CA ALA A 170 -27.96 20.79 -13.17
C ALA A 170 -27.02 21.98 -12.88
#